data_d70057e6bc8bb65560303389b6c326a3
#
_entry.id   d70057e6bc8bb65560303389b6c326a3
#
_cell.length_a   1.000
_cell.length_b   1.000
_cell.length_c   1.000
_cell.angle_alpha   90.00
_cell.angle_beta   90.00
_cell.angle_gamma   90.00
#
_symmetry.space_group_name_H-M   'P 1'
#
loop_
_entity.id
_entity.type
_entity.pdbx_description
1 polymer ?
#
loop_
_entity_poly.entity_id
_entity_poly.type
_entity_poly.pdbx_seq_one_letter_code
_entity_poly.pdbx_strand_id
1 'polypeptide(L)'
;PWFQLGSCRTASGATAHGDLTCFFQGVDGSNSWTGGFMTGFFPIMMFALPAAALAIWHTAKPAKRKATGALMISVALTAFITGITEPLEYAFAYVAFPIYAVHAVLTGSSLAIANLLGAKDGFAFSAGAIDYLLNFGKSAELSGGVVRGPLMIVIMGLVYAVIYYFLFRFLIVKFDFKTPGREDDDVDAFAAAQAAAAKSTGKSSAESSRR
;
A
#
# COMPACT_ATOMS: atom_id res chain seq x y z
N PRO A 1 8.51 -16.56 -13.21
CA PRO A 1 7.73 -17.69 -13.57
C PRO A 1 6.33 -17.40 -14.05
N TRP A 2 5.34 -17.07 -13.22
CA TRP A 2 3.94 -16.88 -13.67
C TRP A 2 3.76 -15.77 -14.70
N PHE A 3 4.50 -14.69 -14.61
CA PHE A 3 4.46 -13.54 -15.49
C PHE A 3 5.14 -13.78 -16.85
N GLN A 4 5.80 -14.92 -17.05
CA GLN A 4 6.47 -15.29 -18.31
C GLN A 4 5.70 -16.34 -19.12
N LEU A 5 4.62 -16.93 -18.57
CA LEU A 5 3.92 -18.07 -19.19
C LEU A 5 2.94 -17.66 -20.29
N GLY A 6 2.58 -16.39 -20.41
CA GLY A 6 1.65 -15.91 -21.41
C GLY A 6 2.31 -15.04 -22.49
N SER A 7 1.75 -15.07 -23.66
CA SER A 7 2.10 -14.18 -24.77
C SER A 7 0.85 -13.53 -25.35
N CYS A 8 1.02 -12.36 -25.92
CA CYS A 8 -0.04 -11.59 -26.56
C CYS A 8 0.46 -10.94 -27.85
N ARG A 9 -0.46 -10.48 -28.71
CA ARG A 9 -0.16 -9.64 -29.84
C ARG A 9 -0.21 -8.17 -29.45
N THR A 10 0.75 -7.40 -29.92
CA THR A 10 0.78 -5.94 -29.79
C THR A 10 0.14 -5.29 -31.02
N ALA A 11 -0.16 -4.00 -30.93
CA ALA A 11 -0.69 -3.21 -32.05
C ALA A 11 0.22 -3.18 -33.28
N SER A 12 1.53 -3.38 -33.11
CA SER A 12 2.50 -3.51 -34.21
C SER A 12 2.54 -4.90 -34.84
N GLY A 13 1.73 -5.86 -34.35
CA GLY A 13 1.75 -7.25 -34.79
C GLY A 13 2.86 -8.11 -34.18
N ALA A 14 3.73 -7.53 -33.35
CA ALA A 14 4.77 -8.26 -32.64
C ALA A 14 4.20 -9.11 -31.50
N THR A 15 4.93 -10.16 -31.10
CA THR A 15 4.60 -10.96 -29.93
C THR A 15 5.29 -10.39 -28.70
N ALA A 16 4.51 -10.06 -27.66
CA ALA A 16 5.01 -9.69 -26.35
C ALA A 16 4.72 -10.80 -25.33
N HIS A 17 5.46 -10.81 -24.22
CA HIS A 17 5.40 -11.84 -23.20
C HIS A 17 5.24 -11.21 -21.81
N GLY A 18 4.52 -11.92 -20.93
CA GLY A 18 4.35 -11.58 -19.52
C GLY A 18 3.11 -10.76 -19.24
N ASP A 19 2.61 -10.87 -17.99
CA ASP A 19 1.33 -10.30 -17.54
C ASP A 19 1.32 -8.77 -17.71
N LEU A 20 2.33 -8.08 -17.20
CA LEU A 20 2.42 -6.63 -17.24
C LEU A 20 2.49 -6.08 -18.67
N THR A 21 3.40 -6.62 -19.49
CA THR A 21 3.58 -6.17 -20.87
C THR A 21 2.31 -6.40 -21.68
N CYS A 22 1.72 -7.57 -21.56
CA CYS A 22 0.49 -7.92 -22.26
C CYS A 22 -0.73 -7.17 -21.75
N PHE A 23 -0.80 -6.84 -20.47
CA PHE A 23 -1.86 -5.97 -19.94
C PHE A 23 -1.85 -4.62 -20.66
N PHE A 24 -0.68 -3.98 -20.80
CA PHE A 24 -0.59 -2.66 -21.42
C PHE A 24 -0.59 -2.66 -22.96
N GLN A 25 0.05 -3.63 -23.60
CA GLN A 25 0.31 -3.63 -25.03
C GLN A 25 -0.51 -4.64 -25.84
N GLY A 26 -1.15 -5.60 -25.17
CA GLY A 26 -1.95 -6.62 -25.84
C GLY A 26 -3.21 -6.05 -26.48
N VAL A 27 -3.54 -6.54 -27.69
CA VAL A 27 -4.74 -6.16 -28.48
C VAL A 27 -5.49 -7.42 -28.93
N ASP A 28 -6.65 -7.24 -29.51
CA ASP A 28 -7.46 -8.27 -30.16
C ASP A 28 -7.85 -9.44 -29.22
N GLY A 29 -8.03 -9.16 -27.92
CA GLY A 29 -8.42 -10.15 -26.93
C GLY A 29 -7.30 -11.14 -26.58
N SER A 30 -6.12 -11.06 -27.20
CA SER A 30 -4.98 -11.91 -26.89
C SER A 30 -4.44 -11.70 -25.47
N ASN A 31 -4.84 -10.59 -24.83
CA ASN A 31 -4.50 -10.22 -23.46
C ASN A 31 -5.61 -10.52 -22.44
N SER A 32 -6.64 -11.26 -22.80
CA SER A 32 -7.79 -11.54 -21.91
C SER A 32 -7.43 -12.25 -20.59
N TRP A 33 -6.27 -12.90 -20.53
CA TRP A 33 -5.73 -13.60 -19.36
C TRP A 33 -4.95 -12.69 -18.41
N THR A 34 -4.60 -11.45 -18.82
CA THR A 34 -3.74 -10.55 -18.07
C THR A 34 -4.46 -9.81 -16.94
N GLY A 35 -3.70 -9.21 -16.04
CA GLY A 35 -4.18 -8.38 -14.94
C GLY A 35 -4.55 -9.15 -13.68
N GLY A 36 -4.84 -10.45 -13.74
CA GLY A 36 -5.30 -11.21 -12.58
C GLY A 36 -4.27 -11.33 -11.45
N PHE A 37 -2.99 -11.30 -11.77
CA PHE A 37 -1.92 -11.40 -10.76
C PHE A 37 -1.76 -10.12 -9.94
N MET A 38 -1.94 -8.95 -10.55
CA MET A 38 -1.65 -7.66 -9.92
C MET A 38 -2.86 -7.03 -9.21
N THR A 39 -4.07 -7.40 -9.61
CA THR A 39 -5.31 -6.76 -9.15
C THR A 39 -5.46 -6.71 -7.65
N GLY A 40 -5.10 -7.78 -6.94
CA GLY A 40 -5.28 -7.89 -5.50
C GLY A 40 -4.43 -6.95 -4.65
N PHE A 41 -3.45 -6.25 -5.23
CA PHE A 41 -2.69 -5.22 -4.53
C PHE A 41 -3.49 -3.93 -4.34
N PHE A 42 -4.35 -3.55 -5.27
CA PHE A 42 -5.16 -2.33 -5.17
C PHE A 42 -6.03 -2.27 -3.91
N PRO A 43 -6.83 -3.30 -3.54
CA PRO A 43 -7.57 -3.32 -2.30
C PRO A 43 -6.70 -3.09 -1.05
N ILE A 44 -5.50 -3.65 -1.05
CA ILE A 44 -4.60 -3.55 0.09
C ILE A 44 -3.94 -2.17 0.17
N MET A 45 -3.33 -1.70 -0.91
CA MET A 45 -2.54 -0.47 -0.90
C MET A 45 -3.42 0.79 -0.81
N MET A 46 -4.57 0.80 -1.49
CA MET A 46 -5.48 1.95 -1.48
C MET A 46 -6.38 2.00 -0.24
N PHE A 47 -6.77 0.88 0.35
CA PHE A 47 -7.80 0.87 1.39
C PHE A 47 -7.33 0.23 2.70
N ALA A 48 -6.77 -0.97 2.64
CA ALA A 48 -6.42 -1.72 3.84
C ALA A 48 -5.28 -1.08 4.62
N LEU A 49 -4.20 -0.67 3.96
CA LEU A 49 -3.07 -0.01 4.62
C LEU A 49 -3.42 1.38 5.17
N PRO A 50 -4.15 2.26 4.48
CA PRO A 50 -4.71 3.45 5.09
C PRO A 50 -5.56 3.18 6.34
N ALA A 51 -6.35 2.10 6.35
CA ALA A 51 -7.10 1.70 7.53
C ALA A 51 -6.20 1.19 8.68
N ALA A 52 -5.10 0.51 8.36
CA ALA A 52 -4.06 0.16 9.34
C ALA A 52 -3.42 1.42 9.96
N ALA A 53 -3.13 2.43 9.15
CA ALA A 53 -2.63 3.72 9.62
C ALA A 53 -3.61 4.40 10.61
N LEU A 54 -4.91 4.36 10.32
CA LEU A 54 -5.95 4.83 11.24
C LEU A 54 -5.96 4.03 12.56
N ALA A 55 -5.77 2.72 12.50
CA ALA A 55 -5.71 1.87 13.70
C ALA A 55 -4.48 2.23 14.55
N ILE A 56 -3.32 2.45 13.94
CA ILE A 56 -2.10 2.91 14.62
C ILE A 56 -2.35 4.27 15.29
N TRP A 57 -2.90 5.23 14.55
CA TRP A 57 -3.23 6.55 15.10
C TRP A 57 -4.19 6.48 16.29
N HIS A 58 -5.28 5.72 16.17
CA HIS A 58 -6.27 5.62 17.22
C HIS A 58 -5.78 4.89 18.48
N THR A 59 -4.73 4.08 18.36
CA THR A 59 -4.11 3.38 19.49
C THR A 59 -2.94 4.14 20.12
N ALA A 60 -2.50 5.25 19.55
CA ALA A 60 -1.43 6.08 20.07
C ALA A 60 -1.77 6.68 21.43
N LYS A 61 -0.75 6.84 22.31
CA LYS A 61 -0.87 7.51 23.62
C LYS A 61 -1.43 8.93 23.45
N PRO A 62 -2.28 9.43 24.35
CA PRO A 62 -2.90 10.75 24.21
C PRO A 62 -1.91 11.89 23.94
N ALA A 63 -0.77 11.88 24.64
CA ALA A 63 0.27 12.90 24.49
C ALA A 63 0.91 12.93 23.06
N LYS A 64 1.00 11.78 22.41
CA LYS A 64 1.63 11.63 21.09
C LYS A 64 0.64 11.60 19.93
N ARG A 65 -0.64 11.49 20.23
CA ARG A 65 -1.72 11.22 19.26
C ARG A 65 -1.79 12.24 18.13
N LYS A 66 -1.54 13.52 18.41
CA LYS A 66 -1.58 14.58 17.40
C LYS A 66 -0.44 14.44 16.38
N ALA A 67 0.78 14.21 16.85
CA ALA A 67 1.94 14.02 15.98
C ALA A 67 1.84 12.72 15.17
N THR A 68 1.45 11.61 15.84
CA THR A 68 1.21 10.33 15.18
C THR A 68 0.12 10.43 14.13
N GLY A 69 -0.97 11.17 14.42
CA GLY A 69 -2.05 11.37 13.46
C GLY A 69 -1.59 12.10 12.21
N ALA A 70 -0.81 13.17 12.34
CA ALA A 70 -0.28 13.89 11.20
C ALA A 70 0.62 12.99 10.32
N LEU A 71 1.50 12.20 10.95
CA LEU A 71 2.35 11.25 10.25
C LEU A 71 1.52 10.16 9.56
N MET A 72 0.60 9.52 10.26
CA MET A 72 -0.21 8.42 9.72
C MET A 72 -1.13 8.87 8.58
N ILE A 73 -1.73 10.06 8.66
CA ILE A 73 -2.51 10.63 7.56
C ILE A 73 -1.63 10.87 6.33
N SER A 74 -0.44 11.42 6.51
CA SER A 74 0.49 11.68 5.41
C SER A 74 0.87 10.39 4.67
N VAL A 75 1.32 9.37 5.39
CA VAL A 75 1.72 8.09 4.76
C VAL A 75 0.52 7.31 4.21
N ALA A 76 -0.65 7.41 4.84
CA ALA A 76 -1.89 6.81 4.33
C ALA A 76 -2.33 7.44 3.02
N LEU A 77 -2.25 8.78 2.91
CA LEU A 77 -2.59 9.49 1.68
C LEU A 77 -1.59 9.16 0.56
N THR A 78 -0.31 9.06 0.88
CA THR A 78 0.72 8.61 -0.07
C THR A 78 0.40 7.20 -0.57
N ALA A 79 0.14 6.25 0.31
CA ALA A 79 -0.23 4.88 -0.05
C ALA A 79 -1.48 4.85 -0.94
N PHE A 80 -2.53 5.59 -0.58
CA PHE A 80 -3.77 5.65 -1.36
C PHE A 80 -3.55 6.22 -2.76
N ILE A 81 -2.86 7.36 -2.88
CA ILE A 81 -2.71 8.06 -4.17
C ILE A 81 -1.71 7.34 -5.06
N THR A 82 -0.53 7.04 -4.55
CA THR A 82 0.61 6.57 -5.35
C THR A 82 0.85 5.06 -5.28
N GLY A 83 0.28 4.38 -4.29
CA GLY A 83 0.57 2.97 -3.99
C GLY A 83 1.94 2.75 -3.32
N ILE A 84 2.65 3.82 -2.90
CA ILE A 84 3.91 3.69 -2.16
C ILE A 84 3.58 3.42 -0.69
N THR A 85 3.85 2.22 -0.23
CA THR A 85 3.40 1.71 1.07
C THR A 85 4.53 1.51 2.08
N GLU A 86 5.78 1.53 1.63
CA GLU A 86 6.95 1.23 2.46
C GLU A 86 7.03 2.08 3.74
N PRO A 87 6.79 3.41 3.71
CA PRO A 87 6.85 4.21 4.93
C PRO A 87 5.82 3.79 5.97
N LEU A 88 4.66 3.30 5.52
CA LEU A 88 3.61 2.79 6.41
C LEU A 88 3.90 1.37 6.87
N GLU A 89 4.35 0.49 5.98
CA GLU A 89 4.71 -0.88 6.34
C GLU A 89 5.86 -0.92 7.34
N TYR A 90 6.88 -0.08 7.17
CA TYR A 90 7.99 0.01 8.11
C TYR A 90 7.56 0.51 9.50
N ALA A 91 6.47 1.28 9.59
CA ALA A 91 5.93 1.71 10.87
C ALA A 91 5.46 0.55 11.77
N PHE A 92 5.22 -0.63 11.22
CA PHE A 92 4.85 -1.81 12.02
C PHE A 92 5.75 -3.04 11.75
N ALA A 93 6.40 -3.16 10.61
CA ALA A 93 7.19 -4.34 10.25
C ALA A 93 8.34 -4.59 11.24
N TYR A 94 9.06 -3.54 11.65
CA TYR A 94 10.22 -3.67 12.53
C TYR A 94 9.85 -3.77 14.01
N VAL A 95 8.74 -3.17 14.43
CA VAL A 95 8.34 -3.15 15.85
C VAL A 95 7.31 -4.21 16.20
N ALA A 96 6.66 -4.78 15.21
CA ALA A 96 5.56 -5.73 15.38
C ALA A 96 5.54 -6.77 14.24
N PHE A 97 6.60 -7.55 14.09
CA PHE A 97 6.71 -8.56 13.04
C PHE A 97 5.48 -9.48 12.91
N PRO A 98 4.78 -9.90 13.99
CA PRO A 98 3.54 -10.68 13.85
C PRO A 98 2.45 -9.95 13.09
N ILE A 99 2.34 -8.63 13.22
CA ILE A 99 1.39 -7.82 12.43
C ILE A 99 1.79 -7.82 10.95
N TYR A 100 3.07 -7.74 10.64
CA TYR A 100 3.57 -7.85 9.28
C TYR A 100 3.26 -9.22 8.66
N ALA A 101 3.43 -10.31 9.41
CA ALA A 101 3.08 -11.65 8.96
C ALA A 101 1.57 -11.77 8.64
N VAL A 102 0.72 -11.19 9.49
CA VAL A 102 -0.74 -11.11 9.24
C VAL A 102 -1.03 -10.30 7.98
N HIS A 103 -0.37 -9.14 7.81
CA HIS A 103 -0.49 -8.33 6.59
C HIS A 103 -0.11 -9.13 5.33
N ALA A 104 0.98 -9.87 5.35
CA ALA A 104 1.41 -10.70 4.22
C ALA A 104 0.37 -11.77 3.85
N VAL A 105 -0.21 -12.45 4.84
CA VAL A 105 -1.28 -13.44 4.61
C VAL A 105 -2.53 -12.79 4.03
N LEU A 106 -2.94 -11.65 4.56
CA LEU A 106 -4.11 -10.92 4.05
C LEU A 106 -3.88 -10.38 2.64
N THR A 107 -2.68 -9.93 2.33
CA THR A 107 -2.30 -9.51 0.96
C THR A 107 -2.39 -10.70 0.00
N GLY A 108 -1.83 -11.84 0.37
CA GLY A 108 -1.96 -13.08 -0.42
C GLY A 108 -3.42 -13.51 -0.63
N SER A 109 -4.27 -13.37 0.40
CA SER A 109 -5.70 -13.64 0.27
C SER A 109 -6.41 -12.69 -0.68
N SER A 110 -6.04 -11.41 -0.68
CA SER A 110 -6.58 -10.42 -1.62
C SER A 110 -6.24 -10.76 -3.08
N LEU A 111 -4.99 -11.16 -3.34
CA LEU A 111 -4.57 -11.61 -4.67
C LEU A 111 -5.38 -12.82 -5.13
N ALA A 112 -5.56 -13.80 -4.26
CA ALA A 112 -6.33 -15.00 -4.56
C ALA A 112 -7.81 -14.69 -4.82
N ILE A 113 -8.45 -13.89 -3.98
CA ILE A 113 -9.87 -13.52 -4.10
C ILE A 113 -10.12 -12.68 -5.35
N ALA A 114 -9.27 -11.69 -5.64
CA ALA A 114 -9.39 -10.87 -6.85
C ALA A 114 -9.36 -11.74 -8.11
N ASN A 115 -8.45 -12.71 -8.14
CA ASN A 115 -8.34 -13.65 -9.25
C ASN A 115 -9.58 -14.58 -9.36
N LEU A 116 -10.08 -15.12 -8.24
CA LEU A 116 -11.28 -15.95 -8.20
C LEU A 116 -12.54 -15.18 -8.66
N LEU A 117 -12.65 -13.91 -8.34
CA LEU A 117 -13.76 -13.04 -8.76
C LEU A 117 -13.63 -12.59 -10.24
N GLY A 118 -12.48 -12.84 -10.86
CA GLY A 118 -12.20 -12.45 -12.24
C GLY A 118 -11.99 -10.96 -12.43
N ALA A 119 -11.71 -10.23 -11.36
CA ALA A 119 -11.29 -8.85 -11.45
C ALA A 119 -9.88 -8.77 -12.03
N LYS A 120 -9.67 -7.87 -13.00
CA LYS A 120 -8.42 -7.70 -13.71
C LYS A 120 -8.03 -6.24 -13.74
N ASP A 121 -6.86 -5.96 -13.24
CA ASP A 121 -6.25 -4.65 -13.30
C ASP A 121 -4.73 -4.78 -13.29
N GLY A 122 -4.04 -3.72 -13.64
CA GLY A 122 -2.59 -3.68 -13.64
C GLY A 122 -2.08 -2.30 -13.31
N PHE A 123 -0.84 -2.21 -12.91
CA PHE A 123 -0.19 -0.93 -12.63
C PHE A 123 1.19 -0.89 -13.32
N ALA A 124 1.53 0.28 -13.81
CA ALA A 124 2.85 0.54 -14.39
C ALA A 124 3.86 0.94 -13.31
N PHE A 125 3.40 1.69 -12.30
CA PHE A 125 4.20 2.18 -11.19
C PHE A 125 3.87 1.45 -9.89
N SER A 126 2.65 1.59 -9.38
CA SER A 126 2.20 0.93 -8.15
C SER A 126 0.67 0.91 -8.05
N ALA A 127 0.11 0.03 -7.20
CA ALA A 127 -1.34 -0.16 -7.07
C ALA A 127 -2.01 0.95 -6.25
N GLY A 128 -1.87 2.19 -6.68
CA GLY A 128 -2.51 3.38 -6.12
C GLY A 128 -3.65 3.92 -6.98
N ALA A 129 -4.29 4.97 -6.49
CA ALA A 129 -5.43 5.60 -7.16
C ALA A 129 -5.06 6.16 -8.54
N ILE A 130 -3.81 6.57 -8.76
CA ILE A 130 -3.35 7.07 -10.06
C ILE A 130 -3.44 5.95 -11.10
N ASP A 131 -2.75 4.82 -10.87
CA ASP A 131 -2.79 3.70 -11.82
C ASP A 131 -4.20 3.11 -11.94
N TYR A 132 -4.95 3.01 -10.85
CA TYR A 132 -6.35 2.58 -10.87
C TYR A 132 -7.23 3.44 -11.80
N LEU A 133 -7.10 4.76 -11.72
CA LEU A 133 -7.88 5.67 -12.57
C LEU A 133 -7.43 5.64 -14.03
N LEU A 134 -6.13 5.57 -14.27
CA LEU A 134 -5.58 5.49 -15.62
C LEU A 134 -5.99 4.19 -16.33
N ASN A 135 -6.06 3.09 -15.58
CA ASN A 135 -6.40 1.78 -16.14
C ASN A 135 -7.87 1.40 -16.01
N PHE A 136 -8.72 2.29 -15.48
CA PHE A 136 -10.14 2.02 -15.20
C PHE A 136 -10.90 1.42 -16.41
N GLY A 137 -10.73 2.02 -17.58
CA GLY A 137 -11.37 1.56 -18.81
C GLY A 137 -10.90 0.16 -19.22
N LYS A 138 -9.59 -0.07 -19.17
CA LYS A 138 -8.98 -1.36 -19.51
C LYS A 138 -9.31 -2.45 -18.51
N SER A 139 -9.32 -2.12 -17.24
CA SER A 139 -9.78 -3.00 -16.17
C SER A 139 -11.23 -3.46 -16.41
N ALA A 140 -12.12 -2.53 -16.72
CA ALA A 140 -13.51 -2.85 -17.04
C ALA A 140 -13.63 -3.75 -18.28
N GLU A 141 -12.90 -3.47 -19.34
CA GLU A 141 -12.89 -4.26 -20.57
C GLU A 141 -12.43 -5.71 -20.30
N LEU A 142 -11.25 -5.88 -19.69
CA LEU A 142 -10.67 -7.19 -19.43
C LEU A 142 -11.42 -8.03 -18.39
N SER A 143 -12.13 -7.37 -17.46
CA SER A 143 -12.96 -8.04 -16.44
C SER A 143 -14.37 -8.37 -16.92
N GLY A 144 -14.75 -7.94 -18.11
CA GLY A 144 -16.11 -8.12 -18.63
C GLY A 144 -17.15 -7.15 -18.04
N GLY A 145 -16.72 -5.96 -17.63
CA GLY A 145 -17.55 -4.84 -17.19
C GLY A 145 -17.05 -4.12 -15.94
N VAL A 146 -17.56 -2.92 -15.73
CA VAL A 146 -17.19 -2.04 -14.62
C VAL A 146 -17.43 -2.70 -13.26
N VAL A 147 -18.51 -3.46 -13.12
CA VAL A 147 -18.89 -4.11 -11.84
C VAL A 147 -17.89 -5.20 -11.46
N ARG A 148 -17.43 -6.00 -12.42
CA ARG A 148 -16.48 -7.10 -12.18
C ARG A 148 -15.03 -6.63 -12.04
N GLY A 149 -14.67 -5.54 -12.71
CA GLY A 149 -13.33 -4.97 -12.66
C GLY A 149 -13.21 -3.89 -11.59
N PRO A 150 -13.23 -2.60 -11.98
CA PRO A 150 -12.90 -1.51 -11.07
C PRO A 150 -13.79 -1.47 -9.82
N LEU A 151 -15.10 -1.64 -9.94
CA LEU A 151 -16.01 -1.57 -8.79
C LEU A 151 -15.74 -2.71 -7.80
N MET A 152 -15.42 -3.90 -8.29
CA MET A 152 -15.09 -5.04 -7.44
C MET A 152 -13.82 -4.77 -6.59
N ILE A 153 -12.81 -4.11 -7.17
CA ILE A 153 -11.61 -3.68 -6.46
C ILE A 153 -11.95 -2.76 -5.29
N VAL A 154 -12.84 -1.79 -5.51
CA VAL A 154 -13.29 -0.86 -4.45
C VAL A 154 -14.06 -1.60 -3.36
N ILE A 155 -14.99 -2.49 -3.73
CA ILE A 155 -15.76 -3.27 -2.76
C ILE A 155 -14.83 -4.15 -1.91
N MET A 156 -13.92 -4.87 -2.54
CA MET A 156 -12.89 -5.64 -1.83
C MET A 156 -12.06 -4.74 -0.92
N GLY A 157 -11.62 -3.58 -1.42
CA GLY A 157 -10.85 -2.61 -0.66
C GLY A 157 -11.57 -2.16 0.62
N LEU A 158 -12.85 -1.83 0.53
CA LEU A 158 -13.64 -1.45 1.71
C LEU A 158 -13.77 -2.60 2.71
N VAL A 159 -13.98 -3.82 2.25
CA VAL A 159 -14.02 -4.99 3.13
C VAL A 159 -12.67 -5.20 3.83
N TYR A 160 -11.56 -5.16 3.09
CA TYR A 160 -10.23 -5.26 3.66
C TYR A 160 -9.90 -4.10 4.61
N ALA A 161 -10.35 -2.88 4.32
CA ALA A 161 -10.18 -1.74 5.23
C ALA A 161 -10.81 -1.99 6.60
N VAL A 162 -12.03 -2.51 6.63
CA VAL A 162 -12.71 -2.89 7.88
C VAL A 162 -11.93 -3.97 8.63
N ILE A 163 -11.52 -5.03 7.91
CA ILE A 163 -10.75 -6.14 8.50
C ILE A 163 -9.43 -5.59 9.09
N TYR A 164 -8.67 -4.81 8.34
CA TYR A 164 -7.39 -4.25 8.78
C TYR A 164 -7.54 -3.34 9.98
N TYR A 165 -8.51 -2.43 9.96
CA TYR A 165 -8.72 -1.51 11.07
C TYR A 165 -8.96 -2.24 12.39
N PHE A 166 -9.91 -3.18 12.42
CA PHE A 166 -10.24 -3.89 13.64
C PHE A 166 -9.16 -4.88 14.06
N LEU A 167 -8.59 -5.60 13.11
CA LEU A 167 -7.54 -6.59 13.38
C LEU A 167 -6.25 -5.93 13.89
N PHE A 168 -5.78 -4.88 13.22
CA PHE A 168 -4.59 -4.13 13.65
C PHE A 168 -4.81 -3.50 15.02
N ARG A 169 -5.96 -2.83 15.22
CA ARG A 169 -6.31 -2.27 16.53
C ARG A 169 -6.32 -3.32 17.62
N PHE A 170 -6.93 -4.47 17.36
CA PHE A 170 -6.98 -5.58 18.32
C PHE A 170 -5.58 -6.11 18.64
N LEU A 171 -4.76 -6.38 17.63
CA LEU A 171 -3.41 -6.91 17.83
C LEU A 171 -2.51 -5.91 18.56
N ILE A 172 -2.54 -4.63 18.17
CA ILE A 172 -1.73 -3.58 18.79
C ILE A 172 -2.06 -3.46 20.29
N VAL A 173 -3.34 -3.44 20.63
CA VAL A 173 -3.78 -3.28 22.03
C VAL A 173 -3.53 -4.56 22.82
N LYS A 174 -3.86 -5.73 22.27
CA LYS A 174 -3.76 -7.02 22.98
C LYS A 174 -2.32 -7.40 23.30
N PHE A 175 -1.41 -7.16 22.39
CA PHE A 175 0.01 -7.54 22.53
C PHE A 175 0.91 -6.37 22.90
N ASP A 176 0.33 -5.19 23.14
CA ASP A 176 1.03 -3.95 23.48
C ASP A 176 2.21 -3.63 22.54
N PHE A 177 1.99 -3.81 21.24
CA PHE A 177 3.01 -3.49 20.26
C PHE A 177 3.36 -2.00 20.27
N LYS A 178 4.65 -1.69 20.22
CA LYS A 178 5.20 -0.32 20.29
C LYS A 178 5.19 0.36 18.91
N THR A 179 4.02 0.37 18.28
CA THR A 179 3.80 1.10 17.02
C THR A 179 3.95 2.62 17.23
N PRO A 180 4.10 3.43 16.15
CA PRO A 180 4.24 4.87 16.28
C PRO A 180 3.22 5.50 17.22
N GLY A 181 3.72 6.29 18.17
CA GLY A 181 2.93 6.92 19.23
C GLY A 181 2.67 6.03 20.46
N ARG A 182 3.18 4.80 20.49
CA ARG A 182 3.15 3.89 21.64
C ARG A 182 4.54 3.55 22.19
N GLU A 183 5.57 4.16 21.63
CA GLU A 183 6.96 3.98 22.09
C GLU A 183 7.12 4.38 23.56
N ASP A 184 8.13 3.81 24.22
CA ASP A 184 8.47 4.16 25.58
C ASP A 184 9.19 5.53 25.63
N ASP A 185 9.04 6.25 26.73
CA ASP A 185 9.49 7.65 26.83
C ASP A 185 11.02 7.78 26.75
N ASP A 186 11.77 6.74 27.07
CA ASP A 186 13.24 6.70 26.96
C ASP A 186 13.70 6.75 25.49
N VAL A 187 12.96 6.10 24.60
CA VAL A 187 13.25 6.11 23.15
C VAL A 187 12.97 7.49 22.56
N ASP A 188 11.92 8.15 23.05
CA ASP A 188 11.58 9.51 22.61
C ASP A 188 12.59 10.54 23.12
N ALA A 189 13.08 10.38 24.35
CA ALA A 189 14.13 11.26 24.91
C ALA A 189 15.43 11.15 24.10
N PHE A 190 15.82 9.94 23.67
CA PHE A 190 16.96 9.72 22.82
C PHE A 190 16.79 10.31 21.42
N ALA A 191 15.63 10.11 20.79
CA ALA A 191 15.30 10.68 19.49
C ALA A 191 15.24 12.22 19.55
N ALA A 192 14.66 12.78 20.61
CA ALA A 192 14.63 14.21 20.85
C ALA A 192 16.03 14.80 21.06
N ALA A 193 16.89 14.09 21.79
CA ALA A 193 18.29 14.49 22.00
C ALA A 193 19.09 14.47 20.68
N GLN A 194 18.91 13.45 19.84
CA GLN A 194 19.51 13.40 18.51
C GLN A 194 19.03 14.52 17.59
N ALA A 195 17.73 14.82 17.59
CA ALA A 195 17.16 15.91 16.80
C ALA A 195 17.66 17.28 17.28
N ALA A 196 17.85 17.47 18.58
CA ALA A 196 18.42 18.68 19.15
C ALA A 196 19.90 18.85 18.78
N ALA A 197 20.68 17.76 18.86
CA ALA A 197 22.09 17.73 18.45
C ALA A 197 22.27 18.04 16.96
N ALA A 198 21.42 17.48 16.10
CA ALA A 198 21.45 17.76 14.66
C ALA A 198 21.13 19.22 14.34
N LYS A 199 20.17 19.83 15.06
CA LYS A 199 19.85 21.26 14.92
C LYS A 199 20.99 22.19 15.39
N SER A 200 21.69 21.82 16.43
CA SER A 200 22.84 22.62 16.94
C SER A 200 24.02 22.60 15.96
N THR A 201 24.30 21.44 15.36
CA THR A 201 25.37 21.27 14.35
C THR A 201 25.06 22.06 13.06
N GLY A 202 23.80 22.03 12.61
CA GLY A 202 23.38 22.81 11.45
C GLY A 202 23.45 24.33 11.64
N LYS A 203 23.22 24.81 12.86
CA LYS A 203 23.31 26.25 13.19
C LYS A 203 24.76 26.74 13.23
N SER A 204 25.68 25.92 13.74
CA SER A 204 27.10 26.23 13.76
C SER A 204 27.71 26.33 12.36
N SER A 205 27.31 25.45 11.44
CA SER A 205 27.79 25.47 10.05
C SER A 205 27.28 26.69 9.27
N ALA A 206 26.04 27.12 9.54
CA ALA A 206 25.46 28.31 8.89
C ALA A 206 26.07 29.62 9.36
N GLU A 207 26.58 29.65 10.61
CA GLU A 207 27.22 30.85 11.19
C GLU A 207 28.68 30.97 10.74
N SER A 208 29.37 29.84 10.56
CA SER A 208 30.74 29.79 10.01
C SER A 208 30.83 30.18 8.53
N SER A 209 29.75 29.98 7.75
CA SER A 209 29.69 30.37 6.33
C SER A 209 29.37 31.84 6.09
N ARG A 210 29.08 32.61 7.13
CA ARG A 210 28.78 34.09 7.04
C ARG A 210 29.92 34.95 7.53
N ARG A 211 31.05 34.43 7.90
CA ARG A 211 32.28 35.12 8.22
C ARG A 211 33.31 34.93 7.10
#